data_4fe69d36f7f81d2eee430b043b326f6c
#
_entry.id   4fe69d36f7f81d2eee430b043b326f6c
#
_cell.length_a   1.000
_cell.length_b   1.000
_cell.length_c   1.000
_cell.angle_alpha   90.00
_cell.angle_beta   90.00
_cell.angle_gamma   90.00
#
_symmetry.space_group_name_H-M   'P 1'
#
loop_
_entity.id
_entity.type
_entity.pdbx_description
1 polymer ?
#
loop_
_entity_poly.entity_id
_entity_poly.type
_entity_poly.pdbx_seq_one_letter_code
_entity_poly.pdbx_strand_id
1 'polypeptide(L)'
;MYHKQTKTIIIMNRNHLLSLLLLGCSLSASAQLSKPQTDLPNPLLTNDGKTLVSDLSQWTMRRQEISQMIQQYGIGQKPEVAPEAVKARMKGDTLIVDVTVNGESLTLKSCLHYPTVGQPPYALMIGTSRLSLPKALFENRPIAVMNFHEDQVNDYSQWRPHHERGEHPFDRLYPELKANGAYSEWAWGMSRLIDGLEQLGPEQTKIDVKRIGVSGCSYAGKMALFCGAFDERIALTIAQEPGGGGAASWRYNCHVDSVENLDRTDYHWFLESQLEQFHGDSVYLMPYDHHELVSMVCPRALLMLGNTDYRWLADEAAYVSMNAARKVWQKLGIADRIGYSINGGHMHCMLPESQYPEVEAFIDKFLLNKKDVDTSNILFAPESFQQIPLSDWIKY
;
A
#
# COMPACT_ATOMS: atom_id res chain seq x y z
N MET A 1 39.42 -19.50 63.13
CA MET A 1 38.23 -18.74 62.69
C MET A 1 38.34 -18.51 61.21
N TYR A 2 37.65 -19.31 60.41
CA TYR A 2 37.63 -19.19 58.93
C TYR A 2 36.31 -18.51 58.52
N HIS A 3 36.43 -17.35 57.89
CA HIS A 3 35.28 -16.66 57.25
C HIS A 3 35.06 -17.27 55.88
N LYS A 4 33.88 -17.90 55.67
CA LYS A 4 33.37 -18.30 54.39
C LYS A 4 32.71 -17.09 53.72
N GLN A 5 33.27 -16.61 52.61
CA GLN A 5 32.59 -15.69 51.68
C GLN A 5 31.71 -16.50 50.75
N THR A 6 30.40 -16.22 50.80
CA THR A 6 29.42 -16.79 49.88
C THR A 6 29.36 -15.90 48.63
N LYS A 7 29.78 -16.42 47.50
CA LYS A 7 29.61 -15.76 46.19
C LYS A 7 28.20 -16.02 45.67
N THR A 8 27.39 -15.00 45.66
CA THR A 8 26.08 -15.02 44.98
C THR A 8 26.28 -14.87 43.48
N ILE A 9 26.01 -15.93 42.71
CA ILE A 9 26.00 -15.88 41.23
C ILE A 9 24.62 -15.38 40.83
N ILE A 10 24.57 -14.16 40.28
CA ILE A 10 23.37 -13.63 39.63
C ILE A 10 23.33 -14.21 38.22
N ILE A 11 22.40 -15.15 37.98
CA ILE A 11 22.10 -15.65 36.66
C ILE A 11 21.23 -14.61 35.96
N MET A 12 21.84 -13.80 35.12
CA MET A 12 21.11 -12.90 34.24
C MET A 12 20.45 -13.70 33.11
N ASN A 13 19.14 -13.65 33.06
CA ASN A 13 18.32 -14.33 32.08
C ASN A 13 18.54 -13.70 30.69
N ARG A 14 18.89 -14.53 29.69
CA ARG A 14 19.26 -14.14 28.30
C ARG A 14 18.19 -13.33 27.56
N ASN A 15 16.95 -13.30 28.06
CA ASN A 15 15.82 -12.62 27.43
C ASN A 15 15.76 -11.11 27.69
N HIS A 16 16.56 -10.57 28.63
CA HIS A 16 16.63 -9.12 28.85
C HIS A 16 17.71 -8.39 28.05
N LEU A 17 18.59 -9.10 27.37
CA LEU A 17 19.59 -8.48 26.49
C LEU A 17 19.05 -8.14 25.08
N LEU A 18 17.96 -8.77 24.64
CA LEU A 18 17.35 -8.43 23.33
C LEU A 18 16.45 -7.18 23.40
N SER A 19 15.92 -6.84 24.58
CA SER A 19 15.03 -5.67 24.74
C SER A 19 15.79 -4.34 24.86
N LEU A 20 17.09 -4.35 25.09
CA LEU A 20 17.90 -3.12 25.25
C LEU A 20 18.65 -2.71 23.95
N LEU A 21 18.58 -3.50 22.90
CA LEU A 21 19.21 -3.19 21.61
C LEU A 21 18.25 -2.54 20.60
N LEU A 22 16.95 -2.41 20.91
CA LEU A 22 15.95 -1.77 20.07
C LEU A 22 15.65 -0.30 20.44
N LEU A 23 16.24 0.23 21.50
CA LEU A 23 16.03 1.62 21.94
C LEU A 23 17.17 2.60 21.58
N GLY A 24 18.03 2.26 20.66
CA GLY A 24 19.26 3.02 20.40
C GLY A 24 19.48 3.55 18.98
N CYS A 25 18.50 3.52 18.10
CA CYS A 25 18.64 4.10 16.75
C CYS A 25 17.47 5.00 16.34
N SER A 26 17.06 5.92 17.21
CA SER A 26 16.49 7.18 16.75
C SER A 26 17.63 8.10 16.30
N LEU A 27 18.38 7.70 15.31
CA LEU A 27 19.10 8.65 14.48
C LEU A 27 18.03 9.41 13.71
N SER A 28 17.70 10.59 14.18
CA SER A 28 17.18 11.68 13.39
C SER A 28 18.16 11.91 12.22
N ALA A 29 18.10 11.09 11.20
CA ALA A 29 18.46 11.49 9.88
C ALA A 29 17.40 12.55 9.54
N SER A 30 17.63 13.82 9.95
CA SER A 30 17.08 14.93 9.21
C SER A 30 17.60 14.68 7.79
N ALA A 31 16.75 14.09 6.94
CA ALA A 31 17.01 14.04 5.52
C ALA A 31 17.21 15.49 5.16
N GLN A 32 18.46 15.89 4.97
CA GLN A 32 18.80 17.20 4.51
C GLN A 32 18.07 17.28 3.17
N LEU A 33 17.04 18.13 3.10
CA LEU A 33 16.28 18.36 1.88
C LEU A 33 17.33 18.56 0.80
N SER A 34 17.45 17.56 -0.06
CA SER A 34 18.56 17.43 -0.98
C SER A 34 18.47 18.52 -2.05
N LYS A 35 19.49 18.69 -2.84
CA LYS A 35 19.44 19.55 -4.03
C LYS A 35 18.21 19.15 -4.86
N PRO A 36 17.51 20.11 -5.49
CA PRO A 36 16.36 19.82 -6.33
C PRO A 36 16.69 18.72 -7.34
N GLN A 37 15.87 17.67 -7.36
CA GLN A 37 16.00 16.56 -8.29
C GLN A 37 14.76 16.50 -9.18
N THR A 38 14.92 16.77 -10.47
CA THR A 38 13.83 16.81 -11.44
C THR A 38 13.45 15.44 -11.99
N ASP A 39 14.40 14.52 -12.09
CA ASP A 39 14.15 13.12 -12.42
C ASP A 39 13.71 12.31 -11.19
N LEU A 40 13.21 11.13 -11.43
CA LEU A 40 12.70 10.25 -10.36
C LEU A 40 13.84 9.70 -9.49
N PRO A 41 13.72 9.72 -8.17
CA PRO A 41 14.66 9.04 -7.27
C PRO A 41 14.88 7.59 -7.66
N ASN A 42 16.10 7.07 -7.48
CA ASN A 42 16.38 5.68 -7.78
C ASN A 42 15.89 4.76 -6.63
N PRO A 43 14.83 3.95 -6.81
CA PRO A 43 14.32 3.08 -5.76
C PRO A 43 15.29 1.95 -5.39
N LEU A 44 16.29 1.69 -6.23
CA LEU A 44 17.31 0.67 -5.98
C LEU A 44 18.54 1.21 -5.25
N LEU A 45 18.62 2.52 -4.97
CA LEU A 45 19.75 3.14 -4.29
C LEU A 45 19.36 3.46 -2.84
N THR A 46 20.19 3.02 -1.87
CA THR A 46 19.98 3.35 -0.45
C THR A 46 20.00 4.86 -0.19
N ASN A 47 19.37 5.32 0.89
CA ASN A 47 19.26 6.74 1.22
C ASN A 47 20.61 7.42 1.40
N ASP A 48 21.65 6.68 1.82
CA ASP A 48 23.03 7.19 1.94
C ASP A 48 23.78 7.30 0.60
N GLY A 49 23.12 6.86 -0.51
CA GLY A 49 23.67 6.91 -1.86
C GLY A 49 24.82 5.94 -2.14
N LYS A 50 25.07 4.95 -1.26
CA LYS A 50 26.28 4.08 -1.38
C LYS A 50 25.99 2.68 -1.90
N THR A 51 24.82 2.13 -1.63
CA THR A 51 24.52 0.75 -1.98
C THR A 51 23.44 0.66 -3.03
N LEU A 52 23.75 -0.01 -4.13
CA LEU A 52 22.76 -0.36 -5.16
C LEU A 52 22.23 -1.75 -4.86
N VAL A 53 20.91 -1.85 -4.67
CA VAL A 53 20.19 -3.11 -4.41
C VAL A 53 20.47 -4.14 -5.50
N SER A 54 20.86 -5.33 -5.12
CA SER A 54 21.18 -6.44 -6.03
C SER A 54 20.32 -7.69 -5.84
N ASP A 55 19.73 -7.86 -4.66
CA ASP A 55 18.97 -9.03 -4.27
C ASP A 55 17.77 -8.69 -3.35
N LEU A 56 16.96 -9.70 -3.04
CA LEU A 56 15.74 -9.55 -2.24
C LEU A 56 16.03 -9.08 -0.79
N SER A 57 17.13 -9.51 -0.19
CA SER A 57 17.48 -9.12 1.18
C SER A 57 17.79 -7.62 1.25
N GLN A 58 18.60 -7.13 0.32
CA GLN A 58 18.89 -5.69 0.20
C GLN A 58 17.65 -4.90 -0.17
N TRP A 59 16.78 -5.44 -1.03
CA TRP A 59 15.50 -4.82 -1.34
C TRP A 59 14.62 -4.67 -0.10
N THR A 60 14.55 -5.68 0.76
CA THR A 60 13.76 -5.61 2.00
C THR A 60 14.22 -4.45 2.88
N MET A 61 15.54 -4.24 3.02
CA MET A 61 16.07 -3.09 3.78
C MET A 61 15.74 -1.75 3.09
N ARG A 62 15.95 -1.67 1.77
CA ARG A 62 15.65 -0.45 1.01
C ARG A 62 14.16 -0.10 1.06
N ARG A 63 13.29 -1.10 0.96
CA ARG A 63 11.83 -0.93 1.08
C ARG A 63 11.44 -0.34 2.44
N GLN A 64 12.12 -0.70 3.53
CA GLN A 64 11.92 -0.09 4.85
C GLN A 64 12.34 1.38 4.87
N GLU A 65 13.45 1.75 4.23
CA GLU A 65 13.85 3.17 4.09
C GLU A 65 12.79 3.98 3.32
N ILE A 66 12.28 3.43 2.21
CA ILE A 66 11.21 4.06 1.42
C ILE A 66 9.94 4.19 2.27
N SER A 67 9.55 3.15 2.99
CA SER A 67 8.41 3.17 3.90
C SER A 67 8.52 4.29 4.94
N GLN A 68 9.71 4.45 5.54
CA GLN A 68 9.97 5.53 6.51
C GLN A 68 9.85 6.92 5.88
N MET A 69 10.38 7.11 4.67
CA MET A 69 10.26 8.38 3.95
C MET A 69 8.81 8.71 3.62
N ILE A 70 8.04 7.76 3.10
CA ILE A 70 6.63 7.97 2.78
C ILE A 70 5.82 8.28 4.04
N GLN A 71 6.09 7.62 5.16
CA GLN A 71 5.43 7.93 6.43
C GLN A 71 5.83 9.31 6.95
N GLN A 72 7.10 9.66 6.90
CA GLN A 72 7.61 10.91 7.43
C GLN A 72 7.14 12.13 6.63
N TYR A 73 7.08 12.01 5.30
CA TYR A 73 6.87 13.15 4.41
C TYR A 73 5.56 13.07 3.61
N GLY A 74 4.86 11.94 3.62
CA GLY A 74 3.71 11.70 2.75
C GLY A 74 2.40 11.51 3.47
N ILE A 75 2.31 10.50 4.32
CA ILE A 75 1.02 10.06 4.87
C ILE A 75 0.94 10.06 6.40
N GLY A 76 2.04 10.27 7.11
CA GLY A 76 2.11 10.07 8.55
C GLY A 76 2.36 8.61 8.94
N GLN A 77 2.37 8.33 10.23
CA GLN A 77 2.79 7.04 10.76
C GLN A 77 1.67 5.99 10.70
N LYS A 78 2.02 4.78 10.29
CA LYS A 78 1.20 3.58 10.47
C LYS A 78 1.72 2.81 11.67
N PRO A 79 1.11 2.95 12.86
CA PRO A 79 1.65 2.36 14.08
C PRO A 79 1.53 0.83 14.06
N GLU A 80 2.55 0.18 14.63
CA GLU A 80 2.51 -1.25 14.88
C GLU A 80 1.55 -1.56 16.03
N VAL A 81 0.90 -2.74 15.96
CA VAL A 81 -0.03 -3.21 16.99
C VAL A 81 0.46 -4.55 17.52
N ALA A 82 0.58 -4.67 18.84
CA ALA A 82 0.94 -5.92 19.48
C ALA A 82 -0.16 -6.98 19.24
N PRO A 83 0.17 -8.24 18.96
CA PRO A 83 -0.83 -9.28 18.66
C PRO A 83 -1.90 -9.45 19.77
N GLU A 84 -1.53 -9.26 21.03
CA GLU A 84 -2.43 -9.34 22.18
C GLU A 84 -3.46 -8.20 22.26
N ALA A 85 -3.20 -7.10 21.56
CA ALA A 85 -4.12 -5.96 21.46
C ALA A 85 -5.25 -6.21 20.45
N VAL A 86 -5.15 -7.25 19.64
CA VAL A 86 -6.13 -7.64 18.63
C VAL A 86 -6.94 -8.84 19.13
N LYS A 87 -8.27 -8.76 19.06
CA LYS A 87 -9.17 -9.87 19.35
C LYS A 87 -10.17 -10.05 18.23
N ALA A 88 -10.15 -11.20 17.59
CA ALA A 88 -11.04 -11.51 16.48
C ALA A 88 -12.07 -12.57 16.82
N ARG A 89 -13.23 -12.50 16.18
CA ARG A 89 -14.28 -13.51 16.23
C ARG A 89 -15.13 -13.48 14.96
N MET A 90 -15.74 -14.62 14.66
CA MET A 90 -16.80 -14.72 13.64
C MET A 90 -18.18 -14.61 14.28
N LYS A 91 -19.09 -13.88 13.61
CA LYS A 91 -20.53 -13.91 13.90
C LYS A 91 -21.27 -14.18 12.58
N GLY A 92 -21.67 -15.43 12.37
CA GLY A 92 -22.04 -15.89 11.04
C GLY A 92 -20.86 -15.70 10.08
N ASP A 93 -21.11 -15.08 8.95
CA ASP A 93 -20.06 -14.76 7.96
C ASP A 93 -19.39 -13.39 8.20
N THR A 94 -19.68 -12.73 9.32
CA THR A 94 -19.08 -11.45 9.66
C THR A 94 -17.83 -11.64 10.52
N LEU A 95 -16.68 -11.21 10.02
CA LEU A 95 -15.46 -11.02 10.78
C LEU A 95 -15.61 -9.78 11.65
N ILE A 96 -15.32 -9.89 12.93
CA ILE A 96 -15.29 -8.79 13.90
C ILE A 96 -13.91 -8.77 14.54
N VAL A 97 -13.25 -7.62 14.48
CA VAL A 97 -11.92 -7.42 15.04
C VAL A 97 -11.95 -6.25 16.00
N ASP A 98 -11.71 -6.49 17.26
CA ASP A 98 -11.56 -5.48 18.30
C ASP A 98 -10.07 -5.21 18.49
N VAL A 99 -9.69 -3.95 18.43
CA VAL A 99 -8.31 -3.48 18.66
C VAL A 99 -8.31 -2.57 19.86
N THR A 100 -7.48 -2.87 20.86
CA THR A 100 -7.39 -2.07 22.09
C THR A 100 -5.96 -1.53 22.26
N VAL A 101 -5.84 -0.20 22.25
CA VAL A 101 -4.57 0.52 22.40
C VAL A 101 -4.79 1.66 23.39
N ASN A 102 -3.84 1.87 24.31
CA ASN A 102 -3.90 2.95 25.31
C ASN A 102 -5.19 2.98 26.18
N GLY A 103 -5.85 1.84 26.33
CA GLY A 103 -7.13 1.74 27.06
C GLY A 103 -8.37 2.07 26.23
N GLU A 104 -8.22 2.54 24.99
CA GLU A 104 -9.29 2.79 24.03
C GLU A 104 -9.46 1.60 23.08
N SER A 105 -10.66 1.43 22.55
CA SER A 105 -10.97 0.31 21.67
C SER A 105 -11.67 0.77 20.39
N LEU A 106 -11.30 0.13 19.28
CA LEU A 106 -11.94 0.27 17.98
C LEU A 106 -12.36 -1.10 17.47
N THR A 107 -13.58 -1.20 16.94
CA THR A 107 -14.13 -2.45 16.37
C THR A 107 -14.28 -2.32 14.88
N LEU A 108 -13.63 -3.21 14.13
CA LEU A 108 -13.80 -3.37 12.69
C LEU A 108 -14.72 -4.56 12.41
N LYS A 109 -15.60 -4.39 11.41
CA LYS A 109 -16.53 -5.44 10.98
C LYS A 109 -16.54 -5.53 9.46
N SER A 110 -16.47 -6.74 8.95
CA SER A 110 -16.60 -6.99 7.53
C SER A 110 -17.24 -8.35 7.27
N CYS A 111 -18.13 -8.43 6.28
CA CYS A 111 -18.81 -9.66 5.89
C CYS A 111 -17.99 -10.39 4.83
N LEU A 112 -17.76 -11.67 5.04
CA LEU A 112 -17.15 -12.59 4.06
C LEU A 112 -18.24 -13.16 3.17
N HIS A 113 -18.10 -12.99 1.88
CA HIS A 113 -18.96 -13.60 0.85
C HIS A 113 -18.21 -14.75 0.20
N TYR A 114 -18.61 -15.95 0.51
CA TYR A 114 -17.94 -17.16 0.01
C TYR A 114 -18.38 -17.53 -1.41
N PRO A 115 -17.47 -18.10 -2.22
CA PRO A 115 -17.81 -18.57 -3.56
C PRO A 115 -18.72 -19.82 -3.48
N THR A 116 -19.45 -20.03 -4.55
CA THR A 116 -20.28 -21.25 -4.74
C THR A 116 -19.51 -22.40 -5.36
N VAL A 117 -18.26 -22.19 -5.76
CA VAL A 117 -17.39 -23.16 -6.42
C VAL A 117 -16.12 -23.40 -5.62
N GLY A 118 -15.51 -24.57 -5.79
CA GLY A 118 -14.27 -24.94 -5.10
C GLY A 118 -14.52 -25.39 -3.66
N GLN A 119 -13.43 -25.52 -2.91
CA GLN A 119 -13.43 -25.94 -1.50
C GLN A 119 -12.53 -25.00 -0.68
N PRO A 120 -12.84 -24.76 0.60
CA PRO A 120 -11.98 -23.98 1.48
C PRO A 120 -10.63 -24.71 1.74
N PRO A 121 -9.59 -24.00 2.13
CA PRO A 121 -9.57 -22.54 2.31
C PRO A 121 -9.49 -21.76 0.97
N TYR A 122 -10.31 -20.73 0.86
CA TYR A 122 -10.42 -19.89 -0.33
C TYR A 122 -9.36 -18.78 -0.36
N ALA A 123 -8.97 -18.35 -1.55
CA ALA A 123 -8.34 -17.04 -1.70
C ALA A 123 -9.35 -15.94 -1.34
N LEU A 124 -8.84 -14.75 -1.00
CA LEU A 124 -9.69 -13.62 -0.63
C LEU A 124 -9.35 -12.41 -1.50
N MET A 125 -10.38 -11.74 -2.03
CA MET A 125 -10.25 -10.39 -2.57
C MET A 125 -10.93 -9.40 -1.63
N ILE A 126 -10.19 -8.40 -1.16
CA ILE A 126 -10.71 -7.33 -0.30
C ILE A 126 -10.91 -6.08 -1.15
N GLY A 127 -12.15 -5.60 -1.23
CA GLY A 127 -12.46 -4.30 -1.82
C GLY A 127 -12.20 -3.20 -0.80
N THR A 128 -11.40 -2.19 -1.15
CA THR A 128 -11.26 -0.97 -0.37
C THR A 128 -12.48 -0.10 -0.58
N SER A 129 -13.15 0.35 0.49
CA SER A 129 -14.49 0.92 0.49
C SER A 129 -15.54 -0.10 -0.01
N ARG A 130 -15.45 -0.47 -1.24
CA ARG A 130 -16.21 -1.55 -1.90
C ARG A 130 -15.37 -2.18 -3.01
N LEU A 131 -15.67 -3.41 -3.35
CA LEU A 131 -15.05 -4.04 -4.51
C LEU A 131 -15.54 -3.34 -5.79
N SER A 132 -14.60 -2.71 -6.51
CA SER A 132 -14.88 -2.03 -7.78
C SER A 132 -14.85 -2.98 -8.99
N LEU A 133 -14.17 -4.10 -8.86
CA LEU A 133 -14.07 -5.10 -9.91
C LEU A 133 -15.42 -5.80 -10.14
N PRO A 134 -15.81 -6.03 -11.40
CA PRO A 134 -17.06 -6.68 -11.75
C PRO A 134 -17.21 -8.08 -11.15
N LYS A 135 -18.41 -8.40 -10.68
CA LYS A 135 -18.74 -9.69 -10.07
C LYS A 135 -18.42 -10.87 -10.98
N ALA A 136 -18.57 -10.70 -12.31
CA ALA A 136 -18.29 -11.74 -13.31
C ALA A 136 -16.85 -12.29 -13.21
N LEU A 137 -15.89 -11.49 -12.76
CA LEU A 137 -14.51 -11.93 -12.55
C LEU A 137 -14.34 -12.95 -11.40
N PHE A 138 -15.36 -13.12 -10.55
CA PHE A 138 -15.31 -13.97 -9.35
C PHE A 138 -16.29 -15.15 -9.40
N GLU A 139 -17.37 -15.08 -10.21
CA GLU A 139 -18.49 -16.03 -10.18
C GLU A 139 -18.09 -17.51 -10.35
N ASN A 140 -17.05 -17.77 -11.16
CA ASN A 140 -16.56 -19.12 -11.43
C ASN A 140 -15.16 -19.39 -10.84
N ARG A 141 -14.77 -18.62 -9.81
CA ARG A 141 -13.46 -18.75 -9.15
C ARG A 141 -13.64 -19.03 -7.66
N PRO A 142 -12.81 -19.88 -7.06
CA PRO A 142 -12.86 -20.20 -5.63
C PRO A 142 -12.23 -19.06 -4.80
N ILE A 143 -12.80 -17.85 -4.91
CA ILE A 143 -12.34 -16.62 -4.27
C ILE A 143 -13.46 -16.06 -3.43
N ALA A 144 -13.23 -15.92 -2.13
CA ALA A 144 -14.12 -15.17 -1.26
C ALA A 144 -13.92 -13.66 -1.46
N VAL A 145 -14.95 -12.90 -1.19
CA VAL A 145 -14.92 -11.43 -1.30
C VAL A 145 -15.30 -10.81 0.04
N MET A 146 -14.60 -9.76 0.43
CA MET A 146 -14.86 -8.96 1.62
C MET A 146 -14.65 -7.47 1.29
N ASN A 147 -15.38 -6.57 1.93
CA ASN A 147 -15.11 -5.14 1.80
C ASN A 147 -14.45 -4.61 3.09
N PHE A 148 -13.46 -3.77 2.92
CA PHE A 148 -12.94 -2.95 4.00
C PHE A 148 -13.79 -1.67 4.08
N HIS A 149 -14.45 -1.47 5.20
CA HIS A 149 -15.24 -0.28 5.50
C HIS A 149 -14.34 0.74 6.19
N GLU A 150 -13.74 1.60 5.42
CA GLU A 150 -12.72 2.56 5.86
C GLU A 150 -13.25 3.58 6.86
N ASP A 151 -14.55 3.88 6.80
CA ASP A 151 -15.26 4.79 7.72
C ASP A 151 -15.22 4.31 9.18
N GLN A 152 -15.00 3.01 9.41
CA GLN A 152 -14.80 2.46 10.76
C GLN A 152 -13.45 2.87 11.38
N VAL A 153 -12.52 3.36 10.58
CA VAL A 153 -11.19 3.82 10.99
C VAL A 153 -11.08 5.33 10.91
N ASN A 154 -11.36 5.85 9.74
CA ASN A 154 -11.41 7.26 9.43
C ASN A 154 -12.62 7.50 8.52
N ASP A 155 -13.62 8.19 9.03
CA ASP A 155 -14.90 8.48 8.38
C ASP A 155 -14.83 9.69 7.44
N TYR A 156 -13.63 10.05 7.01
CA TYR A 156 -13.42 11.15 6.10
C TYR A 156 -14.23 10.96 4.82
N SER A 157 -14.98 11.98 4.45
CA SER A 157 -15.62 12.11 3.14
C SER A 157 -14.93 13.21 2.36
N GLN A 158 -14.72 13.01 1.07
CA GLN A 158 -14.14 14.00 0.17
C GLN A 158 -14.85 15.36 0.28
N TRP A 159 -14.13 16.45 -0.01
CA TRP A 159 -14.65 17.82 -0.09
C TRP A 159 -14.86 18.53 1.26
N ARG A 160 -14.29 18.06 2.36
CA ARG A 160 -14.19 18.87 3.58
C ARG A 160 -13.20 20.03 3.38
N PRO A 161 -13.49 21.22 3.92
CA PRO A 161 -12.50 22.29 3.99
C PRO A 161 -11.23 21.86 4.75
N HIS A 162 -10.07 22.38 4.37
CA HIS A 162 -8.79 22.03 4.97
C HIS A 162 -8.75 22.16 6.50
N HIS A 163 -9.43 23.17 7.06
CA HIS A 163 -9.48 23.40 8.51
C HIS A 163 -10.48 22.51 9.25
N GLU A 164 -11.25 21.68 8.54
CA GLU A 164 -12.26 20.78 9.11
C GLU A 164 -11.84 19.31 9.00
N ARG A 165 -10.61 18.99 9.42
CA ARG A 165 -10.12 17.61 9.37
C ARG A 165 -10.99 16.65 10.18
N GLY A 166 -11.53 17.12 11.30
CA GLY A 166 -12.41 16.35 12.18
C GLY A 166 -11.64 15.48 13.16
N GLU A 167 -12.40 14.70 13.93
CA GLU A 167 -11.87 13.62 14.78
C GLU A 167 -12.40 12.29 14.25
N HIS A 168 -11.51 11.34 14.06
CA HIS A 168 -11.83 10.03 13.51
C HIS A 168 -11.74 8.93 14.58
N PRO A 169 -12.34 7.76 14.38
CA PRO A 169 -12.20 6.64 15.31
C PRO A 169 -10.74 6.27 15.62
N PHE A 170 -9.83 6.38 14.64
CA PHE A 170 -8.40 6.16 14.80
C PHE A 170 -7.76 7.12 15.82
N ASP A 171 -8.14 8.40 15.83
CA ASP A 171 -7.57 9.43 16.71
C ASP A 171 -7.78 9.15 18.20
N ARG A 172 -8.79 8.37 18.55
CA ARG A 172 -9.02 7.96 19.96
C ARG A 172 -7.96 6.98 20.44
N LEU A 173 -7.47 6.11 19.53
CA LEU A 173 -6.41 5.16 19.86
C LEU A 173 -5.04 5.83 19.83
N TYR A 174 -4.85 6.80 18.95
CA TYR A 174 -3.58 7.47 18.67
C TYR A 174 -3.74 8.99 18.60
N PRO A 175 -4.05 9.67 19.70
CA PRO A 175 -4.30 11.12 19.71
C PRO A 175 -3.09 11.96 19.28
N GLU A 176 -1.88 11.39 19.41
CA GLU A 176 -0.64 12.01 18.93
C GLU A 176 -0.46 11.97 17.41
N LEU A 177 -1.25 11.16 16.70
CA LEU A 177 -1.17 10.97 15.24
C LEU A 177 -2.30 11.70 14.48
N LYS A 178 -3.01 12.62 15.10
CA LYS A 178 -4.12 13.37 14.47
C LYS A 178 -3.75 14.13 13.17
N ALA A 179 -2.47 14.37 12.95
CA ALA A 179 -1.97 14.98 11.72
C ALA A 179 -1.78 13.98 10.57
N ASN A 180 -1.99 12.69 10.80
CA ASN A 180 -1.86 11.66 9.76
C ASN A 180 -2.79 11.91 8.58
N GLY A 181 -2.34 11.51 7.39
CA GLY A 181 -3.22 11.35 6.24
C GLY A 181 -4.06 10.09 6.33
N ALA A 182 -5.27 10.14 5.81
CA ALA A 182 -6.22 9.02 5.85
C ALA A 182 -5.63 7.71 5.26
N TYR A 183 -4.74 7.79 4.27
CA TYR A 183 -4.10 6.58 3.70
C TYR A 183 -3.22 5.83 4.70
N SER A 184 -2.59 6.51 5.67
CA SER A 184 -1.89 5.83 6.76
C SER A 184 -2.86 5.05 7.65
N GLU A 185 -3.96 5.70 8.03
CA GLU A 185 -4.97 5.16 8.94
C GLU A 185 -5.75 4.02 8.30
N TRP A 186 -6.15 4.17 7.03
CA TRP A 186 -6.83 3.11 6.28
C TRP A 186 -5.93 1.90 6.05
N ALA A 187 -4.65 2.10 5.73
CA ALA A 187 -3.70 1.00 5.63
C ALA A 187 -3.49 0.28 6.97
N TRP A 188 -3.52 1.02 8.10
CA TRP A 188 -3.52 0.45 9.44
C TRP A 188 -4.77 -0.41 9.67
N GLY A 189 -5.97 0.11 9.36
CA GLY A 189 -7.23 -0.62 9.53
C GLY A 189 -7.30 -1.90 8.70
N MET A 190 -6.85 -1.85 7.44
CA MET A 190 -6.73 -3.04 6.59
C MET A 190 -5.86 -4.12 7.24
N SER A 191 -4.70 -3.72 7.77
CA SER A 191 -3.82 -4.66 8.48
C SER A 191 -4.52 -5.31 9.68
N ARG A 192 -5.37 -4.58 10.41
CA ARG A 192 -6.13 -5.13 11.55
C ARG A 192 -7.15 -6.19 11.12
N LEU A 193 -7.81 -6.02 9.98
CA LEU A 193 -8.68 -7.08 9.44
C LEU A 193 -7.88 -8.33 9.07
N ILE A 194 -6.70 -8.17 8.48
CA ILE A 194 -5.82 -9.29 8.14
C ILE A 194 -5.30 -9.99 9.41
N ASP A 195 -4.95 -9.23 10.47
CA ASP A 195 -4.59 -9.81 11.78
C ASP A 195 -5.73 -10.70 12.33
N GLY A 196 -6.96 -10.23 12.20
CA GLY A 196 -8.13 -11.00 12.62
C GLY A 196 -8.31 -12.30 11.84
N LEU A 197 -8.09 -12.27 10.53
CA LEU A 197 -8.12 -13.49 9.69
C LEU A 197 -7.02 -14.48 10.09
N GLU A 198 -5.80 -13.99 10.35
CA GLU A 198 -4.67 -14.82 10.79
C GLU A 198 -4.92 -15.42 12.17
N GLN A 199 -5.42 -14.63 13.13
CA GLN A 199 -5.71 -15.08 14.49
C GLN A 199 -6.75 -16.22 14.52
N LEU A 200 -7.78 -16.12 13.70
CA LEU A 200 -8.85 -17.13 13.62
C LEU A 200 -8.46 -18.35 12.79
N GLY A 201 -7.60 -18.16 11.80
CA GLY A 201 -7.17 -19.20 10.88
C GLY A 201 -8.25 -19.70 9.91
N PRO A 202 -7.86 -20.60 8.99
CA PRO A 202 -8.74 -21.07 7.93
C PRO A 202 -9.90 -21.96 8.44
N GLU A 203 -9.76 -22.59 9.59
CA GLU A 203 -10.81 -23.45 10.16
C GLU A 203 -12.07 -22.64 10.52
N GLN A 204 -11.91 -21.39 10.96
CA GLN A 204 -13.03 -20.52 11.31
C GLN A 204 -13.43 -19.60 10.17
N THR A 205 -12.44 -19.05 9.43
CA THR A 205 -12.69 -18.06 8.38
C THR A 205 -12.89 -18.67 7.00
N LYS A 206 -12.46 -19.91 6.77
CA LYS A 206 -12.38 -20.58 5.46
C LYS A 206 -11.46 -19.86 4.46
N ILE A 207 -10.58 -18.96 4.92
CA ILE A 207 -9.69 -18.13 4.11
C ILE A 207 -8.25 -18.61 4.22
N ASP A 208 -7.58 -18.68 3.09
CA ASP A 208 -6.12 -18.82 3.02
C ASP A 208 -5.46 -17.43 3.05
N VAL A 209 -4.95 -17.05 4.20
CA VAL A 209 -4.32 -15.75 4.43
C VAL A 209 -3.04 -15.51 3.61
N LYS A 210 -2.51 -16.54 2.94
CA LYS A 210 -1.39 -16.40 1.99
C LYS A 210 -1.86 -15.99 0.59
N ARG A 211 -3.17 -15.95 0.35
CA ARG A 211 -3.78 -15.63 -0.93
C ARG A 211 -4.79 -14.49 -0.80
N ILE A 212 -4.32 -13.37 -0.24
CA ILE A 212 -5.12 -12.14 -0.10
C ILE A 212 -4.78 -11.19 -1.24
N GLY A 213 -5.80 -10.74 -1.96
CA GLY A 213 -5.74 -9.63 -2.89
C GLY A 213 -6.49 -8.42 -2.35
N VAL A 214 -6.10 -7.24 -2.80
CA VAL A 214 -6.78 -5.97 -2.51
C VAL A 214 -7.08 -5.25 -3.81
N SER A 215 -8.26 -4.62 -3.90
CA SER A 215 -8.63 -3.79 -5.06
C SER A 215 -9.56 -2.65 -4.66
N GLY A 216 -9.50 -1.57 -5.41
CA GLY A 216 -10.38 -0.42 -5.32
C GLY A 216 -10.19 0.51 -6.50
N CYS A 217 -11.05 1.50 -6.63
CA CYS A 217 -11.01 2.48 -7.73
C CYS A 217 -10.96 3.91 -7.22
N SER A 218 -10.27 4.79 -7.98
CA SER A 218 -10.15 6.21 -7.65
C SER A 218 -9.45 6.42 -6.30
N TYR A 219 -10.01 7.18 -5.35
CA TYR A 219 -9.43 7.29 -4.01
C TYR A 219 -9.28 5.91 -3.33
N ALA A 220 -10.23 5.00 -3.55
CA ALA A 220 -10.12 3.63 -3.07
C ALA A 220 -9.07 2.82 -3.84
N GLY A 221 -8.75 3.18 -5.08
CA GLY A 221 -7.62 2.65 -5.85
C GLY A 221 -6.26 3.08 -5.26
N LYS A 222 -6.15 4.35 -4.84
CA LYS A 222 -5.01 4.84 -4.06
C LYS A 222 -4.90 4.05 -2.74
N MET A 223 -6.02 3.88 -2.02
CA MET A 223 -6.08 3.10 -0.77
C MET A 223 -5.62 1.66 -0.98
N ALA A 224 -6.06 0.99 -2.06
CA ALA A 224 -5.60 -0.35 -2.39
C ALA A 224 -4.09 -0.41 -2.59
N LEU A 225 -3.51 0.60 -3.27
CA LEU A 225 -2.06 0.70 -3.47
C LEU A 225 -1.33 0.90 -2.14
N PHE A 226 -1.79 1.81 -1.27
CA PHE A 226 -1.21 2.00 0.06
C PHE A 226 -1.33 0.74 0.93
N CYS A 227 -2.49 0.07 0.94
CA CYS A 227 -2.66 -1.19 1.67
C CYS A 227 -1.67 -2.25 1.16
N GLY A 228 -1.56 -2.44 -0.16
CA GLY A 228 -0.61 -3.37 -0.78
C GLY A 228 0.85 -3.02 -0.50
N ALA A 229 1.19 -1.73 -0.47
CA ALA A 229 2.54 -1.26 -0.17
C ALA A 229 2.92 -1.49 1.31
N PHE A 230 2.00 -1.25 2.23
CA PHE A 230 2.25 -1.25 3.68
C PHE A 230 1.87 -2.54 4.42
N ASP A 231 1.31 -3.54 3.74
CA ASP A 231 1.06 -4.87 4.32
C ASP A 231 1.59 -5.98 3.41
N GLU A 232 2.65 -6.65 3.85
CA GLU A 232 3.35 -7.67 3.06
C GLU A 232 2.56 -8.98 2.90
N ARG A 233 1.48 -9.16 3.64
CA ARG A 233 0.58 -10.33 3.53
C ARG A 233 -0.34 -10.25 2.33
N ILE A 234 -0.50 -9.07 1.72
CA ILE A 234 -1.29 -8.88 0.50
C ILE A 234 -0.49 -9.38 -0.69
N ALA A 235 -0.92 -10.50 -1.28
CA ALA A 235 -0.23 -11.17 -2.38
C ALA A 235 -0.46 -10.49 -3.73
N LEU A 236 -1.63 -9.85 -3.93
CA LEU A 236 -2.00 -9.17 -5.17
C LEU A 236 -2.64 -7.81 -4.86
N THR A 237 -2.14 -6.77 -5.49
CA THR A 237 -2.74 -5.43 -5.48
C THR A 237 -3.26 -5.10 -6.87
N ILE A 238 -4.55 -4.74 -6.98
CA ILE A 238 -5.15 -4.21 -8.22
C ILE A 238 -5.63 -2.80 -7.94
N ALA A 239 -4.87 -1.81 -8.39
CA ALA A 239 -5.18 -0.40 -8.21
C ALA A 239 -5.86 0.13 -9.48
N GLN A 240 -7.19 0.28 -9.43
CA GLN A 240 -7.96 0.80 -10.55
C GLN A 240 -8.02 2.33 -10.47
N GLU A 241 -7.62 2.99 -11.54
CA GLU A 241 -7.71 4.44 -11.74
C GLU A 241 -7.20 5.24 -10.51
N PRO A 242 -5.99 4.91 -9.96
CA PRO A 242 -5.53 5.49 -8.69
C PRO A 242 -5.07 6.95 -8.83
N GLY A 243 -4.76 7.41 -10.02
CA GLY A 243 -4.45 8.79 -10.32
C GLY A 243 -3.29 9.42 -9.55
N GLY A 244 -3.30 10.75 -9.47
CA GLY A 244 -2.40 11.54 -8.64
C GLY A 244 -2.55 11.18 -7.16
N GLY A 245 -1.45 11.12 -6.41
CA GLY A 245 -1.49 10.61 -5.03
C GLY A 245 -1.67 9.09 -4.92
N GLY A 246 -1.85 8.40 -6.05
CA GLY A 246 -1.81 6.95 -6.16
C GLY A 246 -0.56 6.51 -6.91
N ALA A 247 -0.73 6.03 -8.15
CA ALA A 247 0.39 5.57 -8.97
C ALA A 247 1.14 6.69 -9.71
N ALA A 248 0.50 7.84 -9.93
CA ALA A 248 1.08 8.91 -10.75
C ALA A 248 2.17 9.69 -10.00
N SER A 249 3.29 9.95 -10.69
CA SER A 249 4.42 10.72 -10.14
C SER A 249 4.02 12.18 -9.86
N TRP A 250 4.35 12.67 -8.68
CA TRP A 250 4.18 14.07 -8.32
C TRP A 250 5.11 14.99 -9.15
N ARG A 251 6.35 14.58 -9.39
CA ARG A 251 7.31 15.35 -10.19
C ARG A 251 6.84 15.52 -11.63
N TYR A 252 6.30 14.47 -12.24
CA TYR A 252 5.76 14.56 -13.58
C TYR A 252 4.54 15.48 -13.65
N ASN A 253 3.68 15.42 -12.63
CA ASN A 253 2.41 16.14 -12.60
C ASN A 253 2.51 17.63 -12.22
N CYS A 254 3.62 18.10 -11.61
CA CYS A 254 3.67 19.42 -10.99
C CYS A 254 3.38 20.56 -11.96
N HIS A 255 3.72 20.41 -13.24
CA HIS A 255 3.48 21.40 -14.30
C HIS A 255 2.44 20.99 -15.33
N VAL A 256 1.72 19.87 -15.09
CA VAL A 256 0.68 19.43 -16.01
C VAL A 256 -0.67 20.01 -15.58
N ASP A 257 -1.30 20.74 -16.49
CA ASP A 257 -2.63 21.33 -16.22
C ASP A 257 -3.74 20.29 -16.16
N SER A 258 -4.71 20.54 -15.30
CA SER A 258 -5.95 19.76 -15.20
C SER A 258 -5.75 18.32 -14.73
N VAL A 259 -4.64 18.03 -14.07
CA VAL A 259 -4.40 16.74 -13.40
C VAL A 259 -4.36 16.92 -11.89
N GLU A 260 -4.58 15.82 -11.16
CA GLU A 260 -4.35 15.77 -9.72
C GLU A 260 -2.84 15.81 -9.44
N ASN A 261 -2.42 16.83 -8.71
CA ASN A 261 -1.05 17.03 -8.25
C ASN A 261 -1.04 17.46 -6.78
N LEU A 262 0.11 17.74 -6.18
CA LEU A 262 0.21 18.14 -4.77
C LEU A 262 -0.60 19.40 -4.43
N ASP A 263 -0.76 20.31 -5.39
CA ASP A 263 -1.51 21.57 -5.18
C ASP A 263 -3.03 21.40 -5.36
N ARG A 264 -3.49 20.25 -5.85
CA ARG A 264 -4.88 19.97 -6.24
C ARG A 264 -5.40 18.62 -5.76
N THR A 265 -4.68 17.92 -4.91
CA THR A 265 -5.15 16.68 -4.29
C THR A 265 -6.01 16.98 -3.07
N ASP A 266 -6.68 15.96 -2.56
CA ASP A 266 -7.41 16.09 -1.32
C ASP A 266 -6.46 16.18 -0.12
N TYR A 267 -6.59 17.28 0.62
CA TYR A 267 -5.70 17.63 1.73
C TYR A 267 -5.69 16.60 2.85
N HIS A 268 -6.83 15.97 3.14
CA HIS A 268 -6.96 15.04 4.27
C HIS A 268 -6.42 13.63 3.97
N TRP A 269 -6.13 13.32 2.71
CA TRP A 269 -5.56 12.02 2.36
C TRP A 269 -4.10 11.86 2.76
N PHE A 270 -3.39 12.98 2.89
CA PHE A 270 -1.95 13.04 3.12
C PHE A 270 -1.63 13.74 4.45
N LEU A 271 -0.37 13.62 4.86
CA LEU A 271 0.16 14.36 5.98
C LEU A 271 0.08 15.87 5.67
N GLU A 272 -0.50 16.62 6.59
CA GLU A 272 -0.74 18.06 6.40
C GLU A 272 0.52 18.82 5.97
N SER A 273 1.65 18.54 6.61
CA SER A 273 2.93 19.17 6.30
C SER A 273 3.47 18.85 4.90
N GLN A 274 3.03 17.77 4.25
CA GLN A 274 3.47 17.43 2.89
C GLN A 274 3.00 18.48 1.88
N LEU A 275 1.73 18.83 1.92
CA LEU A 275 1.16 19.78 0.97
C LEU A 275 1.76 21.19 1.15
N GLU A 276 2.03 21.59 2.40
CA GLU A 276 2.67 22.87 2.70
C GLU A 276 4.14 22.90 2.28
N GLN A 277 4.87 21.81 2.47
CA GLN A 277 6.31 21.75 2.25
C GLN A 277 6.70 21.58 0.77
N PHE A 278 5.93 20.80 0.00
CA PHE A 278 6.32 20.33 -1.32
C PHE A 278 5.45 20.84 -2.48
N HIS A 279 4.60 21.84 -2.26
CA HIS A 279 3.79 22.39 -3.33
C HIS A 279 4.63 23.09 -4.42
N GLY A 280 4.10 23.19 -5.64
CA GLY A 280 4.76 23.80 -6.79
C GLY A 280 6.14 23.18 -7.06
N ASP A 281 7.13 24.01 -7.38
CA ASP A 281 8.51 23.56 -7.66
C ASP A 281 9.21 22.90 -6.46
N SER A 282 8.69 23.06 -5.24
CA SER A 282 9.25 22.41 -4.06
C SER A 282 9.09 20.88 -4.12
N VAL A 283 8.25 20.34 -5.01
CA VAL A 283 8.15 18.90 -5.27
C VAL A 283 9.49 18.27 -5.65
N TYR A 284 10.39 19.03 -6.27
CA TYR A 284 11.74 18.57 -6.61
C TYR A 284 12.66 18.39 -5.41
N LEU A 285 12.27 18.88 -4.23
CA LEU A 285 12.97 18.69 -2.95
C LEU A 285 12.43 17.46 -2.19
N MET A 286 11.30 16.89 -2.63
CA MET A 286 10.71 15.72 -1.97
C MET A 286 11.69 14.53 -2.01
N PRO A 287 11.96 13.86 -0.88
CA PRO A 287 12.96 12.77 -0.84
C PRO A 287 12.49 11.47 -1.50
N TYR A 288 11.23 11.37 -1.88
CA TYR A 288 10.64 10.23 -2.58
C TYR A 288 9.70 10.70 -3.70
N ASP A 289 9.16 9.76 -4.47
CA ASP A 289 8.02 9.98 -5.36
C ASP A 289 7.17 8.70 -5.47
N HIS A 290 5.98 8.77 -6.07
CA HIS A 290 4.99 7.70 -6.02
C HIS A 290 5.38 6.42 -6.78
N HIS A 291 6.35 6.45 -7.70
CA HIS A 291 6.95 5.22 -8.22
C HIS A 291 7.67 4.39 -7.13
N GLU A 292 8.14 5.03 -6.04
CA GLU A 292 8.68 4.32 -4.88
C GLU A 292 7.57 3.70 -4.02
N LEU A 293 6.41 4.36 -3.86
CA LEU A 293 5.21 3.75 -3.28
C LEU A 293 4.78 2.49 -4.07
N VAL A 294 4.72 2.61 -5.41
CA VAL A 294 4.47 1.48 -6.31
C VAL A 294 5.49 0.37 -6.07
N SER A 295 6.77 0.73 -5.99
CA SER A 295 7.88 -0.23 -5.76
C SER A 295 7.76 -0.99 -4.45
N MET A 296 7.17 -0.41 -3.40
CA MET A 296 6.99 -1.07 -2.11
C MET A 296 6.10 -2.32 -2.19
N VAL A 297 5.28 -2.49 -3.23
CA VAL A 297 4.52 -3.72 -3.44
C VAL A 297 5.44 -4.90 -3.80
N CYS A 298 6.60 -4.64 -4.42
CA CYS A 298 7.59 -5.68 -4.75
C CYS A 298 8.07 -6.42 -3.48
N PRO A 299 8.19 -7.76 -3.49
CA PRO A 299 8.20 -8.70 -4.64
C PRO A 299 6.83 -9.30 -4.98
N ARG A 300 5.75 -8.77 -4.41
CA ARG A 300 4.37 -9.25 -4.63
C ARG A 300 3.80 -8.73 -5.95
N ALA A 301 2.58 -9.14 -6.29
CA ALA A 301 1.99 -8.78 -7.58
C ALA A 301 1.24 -7.45 -7.52
N LEU A 302 1.38 -6.66 -8.59
CA LEU A 302 0.69 -5.39 -8.79
C LEU A 302 0.18 -5.26 -10.21
N LEU A 303 -1.11 -4.95 -10.36
CA LEU A 303 -1.73 -4.51 -11.60
C LEU A 303 -2.31 -3.11 -11.41
N MET A 304 -1.93 -2.16 -12.23
CA MET A 304 -2.51 -0.81 -12.29
C MET A 304 -3.40 -0.71 -13.53
N LEU A 305 -4.62 -0.22 -13.35
CA LEU A 305 -5.58 0.03 -14.42
C LEU A 305 -5.78 1.54 -14.53
N GLY A 306 -5.71 2.09 -15.73
CA GLY A 306 -5.89 3.52 -16.00
C GLY A 306 -7.06 3.79 -16.94
N ASN A 307 -7.48 5.08 -17.01
CA ASN A 307 -8.59 5.54 -17.83
C ASN A 307 -8.33 6.92 -18.42
N THR A 308 -7.92 6.96 -19.66
CA THR A 308 -7.49 8.20 -20.35
C THR A 308 -8.61 9.19 -20.64
N ASP A 309 -9.88 8.80 -20.49
CA ASP A 309 -11.01 9.72 -20.67
C ASP A 309 -11.12 10.75 -19.53
N TYR A 310 -10.43 10.48 -18.42
CA TYR A 310 -10.44 11.34 -17.25
C TYR A 310 -9.06 11.93 -16.97
N ARG A 311 -8.76 13.06 -17.61
CA ARG A 311 -7.45 13.72 -17.56
C ARG A 311 -6.92 13.93 -16.11
N TRP A 312 -7.80 14.18 -15.15
CA TRP A 312 -7.37 14.38 -13.76
C TRP A 312 -6.67 13.17 -13.15
N LEU A 313 -6.86 11.95 -13.70
CA LEU A 313 -6.18 10.73 -13.25
C LEU A 313 -4.68 10.74 -13.56
N ALA A 314 -4.23 11.60 -14.47
CA ALA A 314 -2.80 11.74 -14.79
C ALA A 314 -2.13 10.43 -15.23
N ASP A 315 -2.77 9.70 -16.14
CA ASP A 315 -2.30 8.38 -16.59
C ASP A 315 -0.90 8.39 -17.24
N GLU A 316 -0.48 9.51 -17.85
CA GLU A 316 0.90 9.67 -18.35
C GLU A 316 1.92 9.58 -17.22
N ALA A 317 1.66 10.27 -16.10
CA ALA A 317 2.51 10.21 -14.92
C ALA A 317 2.47 8.83 -14.26
N ALA A 318 1.33 8.16 -14.27
CA ALA A 318 1.22 6.77 -13.81
C ALA A 318 2.03 5.82 -14.71
N TYR A 319 1.98 6.00 -16.02
CA TYR A 319 2.80 5.24 -16.97
C TYR A 319 4.30 5.40 -16.69
N VAL A 320 4.77 6.63 -16.45
CA VAL A 320 6.17 6.91 -16.09
C VAL A 320 6.53 6.22 -14.77
N SER A 321 5.70 6.38 -13.74
CA SER A 321 5.90 5.73 -12.44
C SER A 321 5.95 4.20 -12.51
N MET A 322 5.02 3.59 -13.24
CA MET A 322 4.97 2.14 -13.38
C MET A 322 6.20 1.59 -14.07
N ASN A 323 6.71 2.27 -15.12
CA ASN A 323 7.94 1.89 -15.80
C ASN A 323 9.18 2.08 -14.89
N ALA A 324 9.22 3.14 -14.10
CA ALA A 324 10.27 3.37 -13.10
C ALA A 324 10.28 2.29 -12.02
N ALA A 325 9.14 2.03 -11.41
CA ALA A 325 8.98 1.01 -10.38
C ALA A 325 9.30 -0.41 -10.90
N ARG A 326 8.92 -0.71 -12.15
CA ARG A 326 9.17 -2.02 -12.78
C ARG A 326 10.65 -2.40 -12.80
N LYS A 327 11.57 -1.42 -12.75
CA LYS A 327 13.02 -1.68 -12.64
C LYS A 327 13.37 -2.52 -11.41
N VAL A 328 12.61 -2.38 -10.31
CA VAL A 328 12.82 -3.18 -9.08
C VAL A 328 12.48 -4.65 -9.34
N TRP A 329 11.32 -4.94 -9.93
CA TRP A 329 10.95 -6.33 -10.28
C TRP A 329 11.88 -6.92 -11.33
N GLN A 330 12.32 -6.12 -12.32
CA GLN A 330 13.32 -6.56 -13.31
C GLN A 330 14.64 -6.92 -12.64
N LYS A 331 15.11 -6.10 -11.70
CA LYS A 331 16.35 -6.34 -10.97
C LYS A 331 16.31 -7.64 -10.19
N LEU A 332 15.16 -8.02 -9.65
CA LEU A 332 14.96 -9.26 -8.90
C LEU A 332 14.54 -10.46 -9.78
N GLY A 333 14.46 -10.29 -11.11
CA GLY A 333 14.12 -11.38 -12.03
C GLY A 333 12.65 -11.84 -11.99
N ILE A 334 11.73 -10.98 -11.55
CA ILE A 334 10.31 -11.29 -11.34
C ILE A 334 9.39 -10.25 -12.02
N ALA A 335 9.79 -9.73 -13.17
CA ALA A 335 9.08 -8.66 -13.88
C ALA A 335 7.67 -9.02 -14.34
N ASP A 336 7.32 -10.30 -14.34
CA ASP A 336 5.98 -10.82 -14.61
C ASP A 336 4.97 -10.56 -13.50
N ARG A 337 5.41 -9.99 -12.36
CA ARG A 337 4.55 -9.66 -11.20
C ARG A 337 4.06 -8.22 -11.19
N ILE A 338 4.48 -7.40 -12.13
CA ILE A 338 3.99 -6.02 -12.26
C ILE A 338 3.47 -5.79 -13.67
N GLY A 339 2.27 -5.23 -13.76
CA GLY A 339 1.63 -4.90 -15.01
C GLY A 339 0.80 -3.62 -14.93
N TYR A 340 0.46 -3.09 -16.09
CA TYR A 340 -0.50 -2.01 -16.21
C TYR A 340 -1.33 -2.18 -17.49
N SER A 341 -2.58 -1.71 -17.44
CA SER A 341 -3.48 -1.61 -18.57
C SER A 341 -4.18 -0.25 -18.52
N ILE A 342 -3.78 0.63 -19.42
CA ILE A 342 -4.26 2.01 -19.52
C ILE A 342 -5.01 2.14 -20.82
N ASN A 343 -6.31 2.38 -20.78
CA ASN A 343 -7.13 2.63 -21.94
C ASN A 343 -8.17 3.73 -21.65
N GLY A 344 -9.08 3.99 -22.56
CA GLY A 344 -10.24 4.86 -22.41
C GLY A 344 -11.49 4.19 -22.99
N GLY A 345 -12.53 4.95 -23.24
CA GLY A 345 -13.79 4.47 -23.79
C GLY A 345 -14.74 3.91 -22.73
N HIS A 346 -14.55 4.25 -21.46
CA HIS A 346 -15.41 3.79 -20.36
C HIS A 346 -15.59 4.82 -19.26
N MET A 347 -16.66 4.71 -18.50
CA MET A 347 -16.90 5.60 -17.36
C MET A 347 -15.89 5.36 -16.22
N HIS A 348 -15.63 6.41 -15.44
CA HIS A 348 -14.79 6.33 -14.26
C HIS A 348 -15.24 5.23 -13.30
N CYS A 349 -14.31 4.39 -12.86
CA CYS A 349 -14.54 3.23 -12.01
C CYS A 349 -15.43 2.12 -12.63
N MET A 350 -15.63 2.12 -13.92
CA MET A 350 -16.30 1.03 -14.61
C MET A 350 -15.30 0.26 -15.46
N LEU A 351 -14.82 -0.87 -14.96
CA LEU A 351 -13.88 -1.70 -15.70
C LEU A 351 -14.54 -2.22 -16.98
N PRO A 352 -14.04 -1.90 -18.19
CA PRO A 352 -14.58 -2.41 -19.44
C PRO A 352 -14.21 -3.88 -19.62
N GLU A 353 -15.04 -4.63 -20.34
CA GLU A 353 -14.77 -6.06 -20.63
C GLU A 353 -13.44 -6.27 -21.38
N SER A 354 -13.00 -5.27 -22.12
CA SER A 354 -11.69 -5.30 -22.81
C SER A 354 -10.48 -5.43 -21.86
N GLN A 355 -10.63 -5.04 -20.58
CA GLN A 355 -9.57 -5.17 -19.55
C GLN A 355 -9.76 -6.41 -18.64
N TYR A 356 -10.81 -7.21 -18.84
CA TYR A 356 -11.01 -8.42 -18.04
C TYR A 356 -9.85 -9.42 -18.19
N PRO A 357 -9.30 -9.67 -19.39
CA PRO A 357 -8.22 -10.65 -19.55
C PRO A 357 -6.99 -10.35 -18.69
N GLU A 358 -6.60 -9.08 -18.53
CA GLU A 358 -5.46 -8.66 -17.72
C GLU A 358 -5.73 -8.90 -16.24
N VAL A 359 -6.92 -8.52 -15.76
CA VAL A 359 -7.35 -8.72 -14.38
C VAL A 359 -7.45 -10.21 -14.06
N GLU A 360 -8.07 -11.00 -14.94
CA GLU A 360 -8.20 -12.45 -14.81
C GLU A 360 -6.83 -13.14 -14.76
N ALA A 361 -5.89 -12.72 -15.62
CA ALA A 361 -4.55 -13.29 -15.61
C ALA A 361 -3.83 -13.06 -14.28
N PHE A 362 -3.91 -11.84 -13.72
CA PHE A 362 -3.31 -11.55 -12.42
C PHE A 362 -3.98 -12.30 -11.28
N ILE A 363 -5.31 -12.36 -11.25
CA ILE A 363 -6.09 -13.15 -10.28
C ILE A 363 -5.71 -14.63 -10.37
N ASP A 364 -5.77 -15.20 -11.56
CA ASP A 364 -5.52 -16.62 -11.79
C ASP A 364 -4.09 -17.02 -11.42
N LYS A 365 -3.09 -16.19 -11.76
CA LYS A 365 -1.70 -16.47 -11.46
C LYS A 365 -1.35 -16.27 -9.99
N PHE A 366 -1.76 -15.13 -9.39
CA PHE A 366 -1.23 -14.71 -8.08
C PHE A 366 -2.15 -14.99 -6.89
N LEU A 367 -3.45 -15.17 -7.10
CA LEU A 367 -4.36 -15.64 -6.05
C LEU A 367 -4.71 -17.14 -6.20
N LEU A 368 -4.86 -17.64 -7.43
CA LEU A 368 -5.19 -19.04 -7.66
C LEU A 368 -3.97 -19.92 -7.96
N ASN A 369 -2.77 -19.34 -8.04
CA ASN A 369 -1.49 -20.03 -8.27
C ASN A 369 -1.46 -20.87 -9.57
N LYS A 370 -2.22 -20.48 -10.60
CA LYS A 370 -2.18 -21.13 -11.93
C LYS A 370 -0.82 -20.90 -12.58
N LYS A 371 -0.15 -21.98 -12.97
CA LYS A 371 1.24 -21.95 -13.48
C LYS A 371 1.35 -21.64 -14.97
N ASP A 372 0.30 -21.86 -15.71
CA ASP A 372 0.19 -21.72 -17.17
C ASP A 372 -0.25 -20.32 -17.63
N VAL A 373 -0.37 -19.37 -16.69
CA VAL A 373 -0.75 -17.99 -16.99
C VAL A 373 0.49 -17.11 -17.12
N ASP A 374 0.63 -16.44 -18.27
CA ASP A 374 1.68 -15.47 -18.51
C ASP A 374 1.15 -14.03 -18.30
N THR A 375 1.82 -13.28 -17.44
CA THR A 375 1.54 -11.87 -17.15
C THR A 375 2.66 -10.93 -17.55
N SER A 376 3.75 -11.45 -18.15
CA SER A 376 4.97 -10.70 -18.42
C SER A 376 4.79 -9.54 -19.41
N ASN A 377 3.80 -9.64 -20.28
CA ASN A 377 3.51 -8.69 -21.35
C ASN A 377 2.25 -7.84 -21.10
N ILE A 378 1.69 -7.86 -19.89
CA ILE A 378 0.56 -6.98 -19.55
C ILE A 378 1.10 -5.57 -19.23
N LEU A 379 1.41 -4.83 -20.29
CA LEU A 379 2.03 -3.50 -20.30
C LEU A 379 1.33 -2.63 -21.34
N PHE A 380 0.00 -2.50 -21.22
CA PHE A 380 -0.82 -1.83 -22.21
C PHE A 380 -1.01 -0.35 -21.88
N ALA A 381 -0.68 0.51 -22.85
CA ALA A 381 -0.91 1.94 -22.79
C ALA A 381 -1.17 2.47 -24.20
N PRO A 382 -1.80 3.65 -24.35
CA PRO A 382 -1.98 4.30 -25.63
C PRO A 382 -0.65 4.48 -26.38
N GLU A 383 -0.69 4.40 -27.69
CA GLU A 383 0.50 4.57 -28.54
C GLU A 383 1.19 5.93 -28.29
N SER A 384 0.42 6.97 -28.02
CA SER A 384 0.94 8.30 -27.68
C SER A 384 1.88 8.29 -26.47
N PHE A 385 1.68 7.39 -25.50
CA PHE A 385 2.53 7.29 -24.30
C PHE A 385 3.93 6.75 -24.63
N GLN A 386 4.08 6.02 -25.73
CA GLN A 386 5.39 5.56 -26.20
C GLN A 386 6.31 6.72 -26.62
N GLN A 387 5.75 7.90 -26.88
CA GLN A 387 6.51 9.11 -27.20
C GLN A 387 7.04 9.84 -25.96
N ILE A 388 6.59 9.45 -24.75
CA ILE A 388 7.08 10.02 -23.50
C ILE A 388 8.55 9.59 -23.31
N PRO A 389 9.49 10.55 -23.20
CA PRO A 389 10.92 10.23 -23.08
C PRO A 389 11.22 9.71 -21.65
N LEU A 390 11.00 8.41 -21.44
CA LEU A 390 11.22 7.76 -20.13
C LEU A 390 12.65 7.97 -19.60
N SER A 391 13.64 8.11 -20.51
CA SER A 391 15.05 8.39 -20.14
C SER A 391 15.25 9.75 -19.45
N ASP A 392 14.35 10.69 -19.61
CA ASP A 392 14.44 11.99 -18.93
C ASP A 392 14.04 11.87 -17.47
N TRP A 393 13.21 10.89 -17.16
CA TRP A 393 12.67 10.64 -15.81
C TRP A 393 13.36 9.48 -15.09
N ILE A 394 13.78 8.45 -15.80
CA ILE A 394 14.36 7.20 -15.26
C ILE A 394 15.82 7.12 -15.69
N LYS A 395 16.74 7.60 -14.83
CA LYS A 395 18.17 7.67 -15.12
C LYS A 395 19.00 6.56 -14.44
N TYR A 396 18.36 5.47 -14.03
CA TYR A 396 18.95 4.33 -13.33
C TYR A 396 18.61 2.98 -13.97
#